data_a912aa89fa1e4c758f09ef15192d055e
#
_entry.id   a912aa89fa1e4c758f09ef15192d055e
#
_cell.length_a   1.000
_cell.length_b   1.000
_cell.length_c   1.000
_cell.angle_alpha   90.00
_cell.angle_beta   90.00
_cell.angle_gamma   90.00
#
_symmetry.space_group_name_H-M   'P 1'
#
loop_
_entity.id
_entity.type
_entity.pdbx_description
1 polymer ?
#
loop_
_entity_poly.entity_id
_entity_poly.type
_entity_poly.pdbx_seq_one_letter_code
_entity_poly.pdbx_strand_id
1 'polypeptide(L)'
;NAVNTMAETIAPKIESLSKGTVILRIISNLAIHRLARVSATFTPEEMSDKGEASQGSEVIEGVLQAYHFAAADPFRATTHNKGIMNAISPIAIACGQDWRAIESGAHSYCAHEKQYTSMTHWEKDSDGNLVGSIECPMAVGLVGGAVRIHPGAQANVALLGIKSANDLAKVMAAAGMAQNLGALRALATVGIQAGHMKLHLKNMISSAGAKDEE
;
A
#
# COMPACT_ATOMS: atom_id res chain seq x y z
N ASN A 1 -4.11 11.59 16.98
CA ASN A 1 -4.36 11.79 18.42
C ASN A 1 -4.75 13.23 18.75
N ALA A 2 -4.02 14.28 18.29
CA ALA A 2 -4.33 15.68 18.65
C ALA A 2 -5.80 16.06 18.34
N VAL A 3 -6.33 15.69 17.17
CA VAL A 3 -7.72 16.03 16.80
C VAL A 3 -8.73 15.29 17.68
N ASN A 4 -8.48 14.04 18.07
CA ASN A 4 -9.33 13.32 19.02
C ASN A 4 -9.34 14.02 20.39
N THR A 5 -8.16 14.44 20.88
CA THR A 5 -8.06 15.22 22.12
C THR A 5 -8.82 16.56 22.02
N MET A 6 -8.73 17.24 20.89
CA MET A 6 -9.52 18.46 20.64
C MET A 6 -11.02 18.18 20.69
N ALA A 7 -11.49 17.10 20.04
CA ALA A 7 -12.89 16.70 20.04
C ALA A 7 -13.38 16.37 21.47
N GLU A 8 -12.58 15.65 22.26
CA GLU A 8 -12.88 15.34 23.65
C GLU A 8 -12.95 16.59 24.53
N THR A 9 -12.01 17.53 24.33
CA THR A 9 -11.93 18.75 25.11
C THR A 9 -13.08 19.72 24.82
N ILE A 10 -13.53 19.82 23.55
CA ILE A 10 -14.60 20.75 23.16
C ILE A 10 -16.00 20.21 23.46
N ALA A 11 -16.16 18.88 23.57
CA ALA A 11 -17.45 18.22 23.74
C ALA A 11 -18.32 18.79 24.88
N PRO A 12 -17.84 18.97 26.11
CA PRO A 12 -18.66 19.52 27.21
C PRO A 12 -19.14 20.94 26.93
N LYS A 13 -18.34 21.75 26.22
CA LYS A 13 -18.73 23.11 25.84
C LYS A 13 -19.85 23.10 24.80
N ILE A 14 -19.79 22.20 23.82
CA ILE A 14 -20.83 22.02 22.82
C ILE A 14 -22.14 21.56 23.48
N GLU A 15 -22.09 20.60 24.38
CA GLU A 15 -23.27 20.15 25.15
C GLU A 15 -23.91 21.29 25.92
N SER A 16 -23.11 22.07 26.62
CA SER A 16 -23.59 23.25 27.38
C SER A 16 -24.28 24.29 26.51
N LEU A 17 -23.75 24.57 25.32
CA LEU A 17 -24.28 25.58 24.41
C LEU A 17 -25.50 25.08 23.63
N SER A 18 -25.48 23.85 23.16
CA SER A 18 -26.54 23.28 22.31
C SER A 18 -27.68 22.67 23.08
N LYS A 19 -27.50 22.39 24.38
CA LYS A 19 -28.41 21.58 25.23
C LYS A 19 -28.59 20.14 24.70
N GLY A 20 -27.74 19.70 23.78
CA GLY A 20 -27.71 18.34 23.24
C GLY A 20 -26.73 17.44 24.01
N THR A 21 -26.58 16.21 23.54
CA THR A 21 -25.66 15.21 24.09
C THR A 21 -24.62 14.83 23.02
N VAL A 22 -23.35 14.82 23.38
CA VAL A 22 -22.28 14.33 22.51
C VAL A 22 -22.19 12.80 22.62
N ILE A 23 -22.39 12.11 21.51
CA ILE A 23 -22.37 10.65 21.46
C ILE A 23 -20.95 10.11 21.24
N LEU A 24 -20.21 10.67 20.28
CA LEU A 24 -18.87 10.22 19.90
C LEU A 24 -17.88 11.37 19.86
N ARG A 25 -16.62 11.08 20.21
CA ARG A 25 -15.51 12.06 20.25
C ARG A 25 -14.29 11.50 19.52
N ILE A 26 -14.49 11.00 18.30
CA ILE A 26 -13.48 10.32 17.51
C ILE A 26 -13.56 10.72 16.04
N ILE A 27 -12.41 10.76 15.38
CA ILE A 27 -12.32 11.02 13.93
C ILE A 27 -12.36 9.71 13.14
N SER A 28 -12.77 9.80 11.88
CA SER A 28 -12.75 8.68 10.94
C SER A 28 -11.32 8.35 10.49
N ASN A 29 -11.06 7.06 10.24
CA ASN A 29 -9.84 6.61 9.56
C ASN A 29 -9.87 6.83 8.04
N LEU A 30 -11.04 7.16 7.46
CA LEU A 30 -11.16 7.57 6.06
C LEU A 30 -10.64 9.02 5.89
N ALA A 31 -9.33 9.15 5.83
CA ALA A 31 -8.63 10.44 5.86
C ALA A 31 -8.44 11.01 4.44
N ILE A 32 -9.53 11.36 3.75
CA ILE A 32 -9.55 11.81 2.35
C ILE A 32 -8.69 13.05 2.05
N HIS A 33 -8.23 13.78 3.06
CA HIS A 33 -7.34 14.93 2.93
C HIS A 33 -5.88 14.65 3.30
N ARG A 34 -5.56 13.41 3.69
CA ARG A 34 -4.21 12.95 4.05
C ARG A 34 -3.69 11.96 3.02
N LEU A 35 -3.70 12.34 1.76
CA LEU A 35 -3.37 11.49 0.63
C LEU A 35 -1.87 11.47 0.34
N ALA A 36 -1.32 10.29 0.08
CA ALA A 36 -0.05 10.08 -0.58
C ALA A 36 -0.30 9.75 -2.05
N ARG A 37 0.46 10.38 -2.94
CA ARG A 37 0.42 10.18 -4.38
C ARG A 37 1.81 9.82 -4.89
N VAL A 38 1.88 8.78 -5.69
CA VAL A 38 3.11 8.34 -6.36
C VAL A 38 2.76 7.94 -7.78
N SER A 39 3.64 8.27 -8.73
CA SER A 39 3.56 7.80 -10.11
C SER A 39 4.94 7.37 -10.58
N ALA A 40 4.99 6.43 -11.53
CA ALA A 40 6.20 5.98 -12.19
C ALA A 40 5.88 5.55 -13.61
N THR A 41 6.88 5.67 -14.49
CA THR A 41 6.82 5.25 -15.88
C THR A 41 7.92 4.20 -16.11
N PHE A 42 7.57 3.15 -16.84
CA PHE A 42 8.47 2.03 -17.16
C PHE A 42 8.48 1.82 -18.67
N THR A 43 9.66 1.81 -19.28
CA THR A 43 9.79 1.54 -20.71
C THR A 43 9.59 0.05 -21.01
N PRO A 44 9.29 -0.33 -22.27
CA PRO A 44 9.22 -1.73 -22.66
C PRO A 44 10.50 -2.50 -22.33
N GLU A 45 11.67 -1.90 -22.50
CA GLU A 45 12.96 -2.52 -22.19
C GLU A 45 13.10 -2.84 -20.69
N GLU A 46 12.66 -1.93 -19.81
CA GLU A 46 12.66 -2.13 -18.35
C GLU A 46 11.66 -3.19 -17.88
N MET A 47 10.60 -3.40 -18.67
CA MET A 47 9.58 -4.43 -18.38
C MET A 47 10.00 -5.82 -18.88
N SER A 48 11.03 -5.93 -19.71
CA SER A 48 11.57 -7.18 -20.21
C SER A 48 12.66 -7.77 -19.28
N ASP A 49 12.70 -9.09 -19.14
CA ASP A 49 13.79 -9.79 -18.45
C ASP A 49 15.12 -9.74 -19.20
N LYS A 50 15.07 -9.52 -20.53
CA LYS A 50 16.23 -9.50 -21.42
C LYS A 50 16.55 -8.12 -21.97
N GLY A 51 15.76 -7.08 -21.61
CA GLY A 51 15.89 -5.75 -22.18
C GLY A 51 15.37 -5.62 -23.61
N GLU A 52 14.55 -6.58 -24.07
CA GLU A 52 13.97 -6.60 -25.41
C GLU A 52 12.61 -5.90 -25.42
N ALA A 53 12.47 -4.79 -26.14
CA ALA A 53 11.27 -3.97 -26.18
C ALA A 53 10.01 -4.76 -26.62
N SER A 54 10.13 -5.71 -27.57
CA SER A 54 9.02 -6.55 -28.01
C SER A 54 8.45 -7.42 -26.88
N GLN A 55 9.33 -8.09 -26.13
CA GLN A 55 8.94 -8.89 -24.97
C GLN A 55 8.34 -7.99 -23.86
N GLY A 56 8.94 -6.84 -23.62
CA GLY A 56 8.44 -5.89 -22.63
C GLY A 56 7.06 -5.33 -22.99
N SER A 57 6.79 -5.08 -24.26
CA SER A 57 5.47 -4.65 -24.72
C SER A 57 4.39 -5.69 -24.46
N GLU A 58 4.69 -6.99 -24.66
CA GLU A 58 3.77 -8.08 -24.31
C GLU A 58 3.50 -8.14 -22.80
N VAL A 59 4.53 -7.94 -21.98
CA VAL A 59 4.39 -7.88 -20.51
C VAL A 59 3.52 -6.70 -20.10
N ILE A 60 3.70 -5.52 -20.71
CA ILE A 60 2.87 -4.34 -20.47
C ILE A 60 1.39 -4.62 -20.77
N GLU A 61 1.08 -5.21 -21.92
CA GLU A 61 -0.30 -5.57 -22.25
C GLU A 61 -0.90 -6.56 -21.23
N GLY A 62 -0.14 -7.56 -20.80
CA GLY A 62 -0.58 -8.49 -19.77
C GLY A 62 -0.83 -7.82 -18.41
N VAL A 63 0.04 -6.88 -18.01
CA VAL A 63 -0.14 -6.08 -16.78
C VAL A 63 -1.41 -5.24 -16.86
N LEU A 64 -1.66 -4.59 -18.01
CA LEU A 64 -2.86 -3.77 -18.22
C LEU A 64 -4.13 -4.60 -18.18
N GLN A 65 -4.15 -5.78 -18.82
CA GLN A 65 -5.30 -6.70 -18.77
C GLN A 65 -5.60 -7.14 -17.32
N ALA A 66 -4.56 -7.53 -16.56
CA ALA A 66 -4.71 -7.91 -15.17
C ALA A 66 -5.20 -6.76 -14.28
N TYR A 67 -4.75 -5.53 -14.55
CA TYR A 67 -5.23 -4.30 -13.89
C TYR A 67 -6.68 -4.00 -14.26
N HIS A 68 -7.05 -3.99 -15.55
CA HIS A 68 -8.42 -3.71 -16.00
C HIS A 68 -9.43 -4.66 -15.35
N PHE A 69 -9.06 -5.92 -15.18
CA PHE A 69 -9.90 -6.86 -14.45
C PHE A 69 -10.07 -6.43 -12.98
N ALA A 70 -8.99 -6.04 -12.30
CA ALA A 70 -9.09 -5.56 -10.92
C ALA A 70 -9.86 -4.22 -10.80
N ALA A 71 -9.81 -3.36 -11.82
CA ALA A 71 -10.56 -2.11 -11.82
C ALA A 71 -12.07 -2.33 -12.02
N ALA A 72 -12.46 -3.38 -12.76
CA ALA A 72 -13.85 -3.66 -13.12
C ALA A 72 -14.58 -4.58 -12.13
N ASP A 73 -13.86 -5.50 -11.47
CA ASP A 73 -14.45 -6.54 -10.60
C ASP A 73 -14.01 -6.38 -9.14
N PRO A 74 -14.95 -6.14 -8.19
CA PRO A 74 -14.62 -5.96 -6.78
C PRO A 74 -14.01 -7.21 -6.11
N PHE A 75 -14.31 -8.41 -6.58
CA PHE A 75 -13.67 -9.63 -6.05
C PHE A 75 -12.19 -9.66 -6.42
N ARG A 76 -11.88 -9.32 -7.67
CA ARG A 76 -10.48 -9.21 -8.09
C ARG A 76 -9.78 -8.02 -7.44
N ALA A 77 -10.45 -6.87 -7.32
CA ALA A 77 -9.93 -5.69 -6.63
C ALA A 77 -9.54 -6.00 -5.17
N THR A 78 -10.32 -6.78 -4.45
CA THR A 78 -10.03 -7.18 -3.07
C THR A 78 -8.69 -7.88 -2.95
N THR A 79 -8.40 -8.84 -3.83
CA THR A 79 -7.12 -9.56 -3.83
C THR A 79 -5.98 -8.68 -4.34
N HIS A 80 -6.23 -7.84 -5.32
CA HIS A 80 -5.28 -6.86 -5.86
C HIS A 80 -4.83 -5.86 -4.78
N ASN A 81 -5.77 -5.24 -4.08
CA ASN A 81 -5.50 -4.25 -3.04
C ASN A 81 -4.86 -4.87 -1.80
N LYS A 82 -5.28 -6.10 -1.41
CA LYS A 82 -4.58 -6.86 -0.37
C LYS A 82 -3.10 -7.04 -0.72
N GLY A 83 -2.78 -7.28 -1.99
CA GLY A 83 -1.40 -7.37 -2.47
C GLY A 83 -0.60 -6.09 -2.26
N ILE A 84 -1.21 -4.92 -2.46
CA ILE A 84 -0.60 -3.61 -2.20
C ILE A 84 -0.32 -3.44 -0.70
N MET A 85 -1.27 -3.82 0.15
CA MET A 85 -1.12 -3.73 1.60
C MET A 85 -0.06 -4.68 2.16
N ASN A 86 0.34 -5.73 1.44
CA ASN A 86 1.48 -6.59 1.81
C ASN A 86 2.82 -5.83 1.91
N ALA A 87 2.96 -4.67 1.26
CA ALA A 87 4.11 -3.80 1.42
C ALA A 87 3.84 -2.64 2.39
N ILE A 88 2.67 -2.01 2.29
CA ILE A 88 2.34 -0.84 3.12
C ILE A 88 2.26 -1.21 4.60
N SER A 89 1.52 -2.27 4.95
CA SER A 89 1.29 -2.65 6.35
C SER A 89 2.58 -3.08 7.08
N PRO A 90 3.50 -3.89 6.51
CA PRO A 90 4.77 -4.19 7.16
C PRO A 90 5.67 -2.97 7.38
N ILE A 91 5.72 -2.02 6.43
CA ILE A 91 6.48 -0.77 6.62
C ILE A 91 5.84 0.06 7.74
N ALA A 92 4.51 0.13 7.78
CA ALA A 92 3.78 0.79 8.87
C ALA A 92 4.15 0.20 10.24
N ILE A 93 4.16 -1.13 10.37
CA ILE A 93 4.56 -1.84 11.60
C ILE A 93 6.02 -1.53 11.94
N ALA A 94 6.92 -1.68 10.98
CA ALA A 94 8.35 -1.47 11.17
C ALA A 94 8.68 -0.03 11.61
N CYS A 95 7.91 0.96 11.13
CA CYS A 95 8.04 2.37 11.48
C CYS A 95 7.15 2.83 12.64
N GLY A 96 6.53 1.90 13.39
CA GLY A 96 5.73 2.20 14.58
C GLY A 96 4.44 2.98 14.30
N GLN A 97 3.83 2.77 13.12
CA GLN A 97 2.57 3.39 12.72
C GLN A 97 1.37 2.50 13.04
N ASP A 98 0.17 3.09 13.06
CA ASP A 98 -1.09 2.34 13.19
C ASP A 98 -1.48 1.73 11.83
N TRP A 99 -0.96 0.53 11.56
CA TRP A 99 -1.18 -0.18 10.30
C TRP A 99 -2.66 -0.50 10.06
N ARG A 100 -3.44 -0.76 11.10
CA ARG A 100 -4.89 -1.06 10.98
C ARG A 100 -5.68 0.16 10.54
N ALA A 101 -5.35 1.33 11.08
CA ALA A 101 -5.96 2.58 10.67
C ALA A 101 -5.64 2.92 9.21
N ILE A 102 -4.38 2.68 8.78
CA ILE A 102 -3.94 2.89 7.40
C ILE A 102 -4.67 1.94 6.45
N GLU A 103 -4.73 0.66 6.77
CA GLU A 103 -5.39 -0.36 5.97
C GLU A 103 -6.89 -0.11 5.83
N SER A 104 -7.56 0.17 6.95
CA SER A 104 -8.98 0.55 6.96
C SER A 104 -9.25 1.79 6.09
N GLY A 105 -8.43 2.83 6.24
CA GLY A 105 -8.55 4.05 5.44
C GLY A 105 -8.33 3.81 3.96
N ALA A 106 -7.32 3.03 3.58
CA ALA A 106 -6.99 2.72 2.19
C ALA A 106 -8.11 1.93 1.50
N HIS A 107 -8.62 0.86 2.11
CA HIS A 107 -9.73 0.08 1.55
C HIS A 107 -11.03 0.89 1.48
N SER A 108 -11.34 1.68 2.51
CA SER A 108 -12.52 2.55 2.50
C SER A 108 -12.44 3.61 1.41
N TYR A 109 -11.24 4.13 1.12
CA TYR A 109 -11.01 5.12 0.07
C TYR A 109 -11.32 4.54 -1.32
N CYS A 110 -11.01 3.27 -1.57
CA CYS A 110 -11.31 2.61 -2.83
C CYS A 110 -12.82 2.41 -3.09
N ALA A 111 -13.67 2.65 -2.08
CA ALA A 111 -15.12 2.46 -2.17
C ALA A 111 -15.95 3.70 -1.79
N HIS A 112 -15.33 4.83 -1.41
CA HIS A 112 -16.07 5.92 -0.77
C HIS A 112 -16.97 6.74 -1.72
N GLU A 113 -16.67 6.76 -3.01
CA GLU A 113 -17.48 7.47 -4.02
C GLU A 113 -18.26 6.55 -4.96
N LYS A 114 -17.85 5.29 -5.07
CA LYS A 114 -18.39 4.31 -6.02
C LYS A 114 -18.13 2.89 -5.55
N GLN A 115 -18.43 1.91 -6.41
CA GLN A 115 -18.09 0.52 -6.17
C GLN A 115 -16.59 0.35 -5.87
N TYR A 116 -16.26 -0.55 -4.94
CA TYR A 116 -14.90 -0.90 -4.58
C TYR A 116 -14.08 -1.31 -5.81
N THR A 117 -12.91 -0.69 -5.98
CA THR A 117 -12.07 -0.82 -7.18
C THR A 117 -10.59 -0.89 -6.82
N SER A 118 -9.72 -0.98 -7.82
CA SER A 118 -8.27 -0.94 -7.67
C SER A 118 -7.78 0.33 -6.97
N MET A 119 -6.82 0.18 -6.06
CA MET A 119 -6.10 1.27 -5.38
C MET A 119 -5.06 1.94 -6.28
N THR A 120 -4.59 1.22 -7.31
CA THR A 120 -3.65 1.72 -8.32
C THR A 120 -4.36 1.98 -9.62
N HIS A 121 -3.76 2.85 -10.45
CA HIS A 121 -4.14 3.06 -11.84
C HIS A 121 -2.94 2.77 -12.73
N TRP A 122 -3.18 2.01 -13.81
CA TRP A 122 -2.17 1.66 -14.81
C TRP A 122 -2.69 1.94 -16.20
N GLU A 123 -1.87 2.59 -17.02
CA GLU A 123 -2.18 2.91 -18.41
C GLU A 123 -0.95 2.82 -19.30
N LYS A 124 -1.14 2.83 -20.61
CA LYS A 124 -0.07 2.93 -21.57
C LYS A 124 -0.07 4.34 -22.16
N ASP A 125 1.10 4.98 -22.20
CA ASP A 125 1.26 6.29 -22.83
C ASP A 125 1.40 6.19 -24.36
N SER A 126 1.53 7.34 -25.02
CA SER A 126 1.70 7.43 -26.49
C SER A 126 2.98 6.78 -27.00
N ASP A 127 3.98 6.66 -26.17
CA ASP A 127 5.30 6.10 -26.52
C ASP A 127 5.38 4.59 -26.23
N GLY A 128 4.28 4.02 -25.70
CA GLY A 128 4.17 2.60 -25.38
C GLY A 128 4.68 2.22 -23.99
N ASN A 129 5.05 3.19 -23.16
CA ASN A 129 5.49 2.95 -21.79
C ASN A 129 4.33 2.61 -20.87
N LEU A 130 4.59 1.82 -19.83
CA LEU A 130 3.64 1.57 -18.75
C LEU A 130 3.71 2.72 -17.73
N VAL A 131 2.62 3.44 -17.55
CA VAL A 131 2.48 4.48 -16.53
C VAL A 131 1.62 3.96 -15.39
N GLY A 132 2.16 4.00 -14.17
CA GLY A 132 1.45 3.60 -12.96
C GLY A 132 1.29 4.75 -11.99
N SER A 133 0.19 4.77 -11.26
CA SER A 133 -0.03 5.69 -10.15
C SER A 133 -0.79 5.03 -9.01
N ILE A 134 -0.57 5.54 -7.81
CA ILE A 134 -1.32 5.21 -6.60
C ILE A 134 -1.69 6.50 -5.87
N GLU A 135 -2.93 6.59 -5.42
CA GLU A 135 -3.40 7.59 -4.49
C GLU A 135 -4.16 6.91 -3.35
N CYS A 136 -3.70 7.10 -2.13
CA CYS A 136 -4.36 6.50 -0.97
C CYS A 136 -4.17 7.34 0.30
N PRO A 137 -5.11 7.28 1.25
CA PRO A 137 -4.93 7.87 2.57
C PRO A 137 -3.75 7.26 3.30
N MET A 138 -2.87 8.13 3.81
CA MET A 138 -1.67 7.71 4.53
C MET A 138 -1.49 8.55 5.79
N ALA A 139 -2.34 8.30 6.78
CA ALA A 139 -2.37 9.05 8.02
C ALA A 139 -1.25 8.62 8.99
N VAL A 140 0.00 8.85 8.60
CA VAL A 140 1.22 8.54 9.36
C VAL A 140 1.74 9.75 10.13
N GLY A 141 2.62 9.52 11.12
CA GLY A 141 3.25 10.57 11.92
C GLY A 141 4.60 10.15 12.48
N LEU A 142 5.45 11.15 12.76
CA LEU A 142 6.79 10.95 13.34
C LEU A 142 6.90 11.52 14.76
N VAL A 143 5.86 12.21 15.25
CA VAL A 143 5.84 12.86 16.55
C VAL A 143 4.97 12.07 17.52
N GLY A 144 5.58 11.55 18.58
CA GLY A 144 4.88 10.76 19.60
C GLY A 144 4.68 9.29 19.24
N GLY A 145 3.95 8.56 20.10
CA GLY A 145 3.65 7.15 19.91
C GLY A 145 4.89 6.25 19.89
N ALA A 146 4.76 5.07 19.27
CA ALA A 146 5.79 4.06 19.18
C ALA A 146 7.06 4.53 18.47
N VAL A 147 6.96 5.46 17.51
CA VAL A 147 8.10 6.03 16.77
C VAL A 147 9.13 6.67 17.72
N ARG A 148 8.67 7.30 18.82
CA ARG A 148 9.58 7.95 19.78
C ARG A 148 10.13 7.04 20.86
N ILE A 149 9.50 5.89 21.09
CA ILE A 149 9.79 5.03 22.25
C ILE A 149 10.45 3.72 21.81
N HIS A 150 10.02 3.16 20.67
CA HIS A 150 10.49 1.87 20.21
C HIS A 150 11.80 2.00 19.41
N PRO A 151 12.94 1.44 19.90
CA PRO A 151 14.25 1.59 19.26
C PRO A 151 14.28 1.10 17.80
N GLY A 152 13.59 -0.02 17.50
CA GLY A 152 13.50 -0.55 16.14
C GLY A 152 12.78 0.40 15.19
N ALA A 153 11.69 1.05 15.64
CA ALA A 153 10.99 2.03 14.80
C ALA A 153 11.86 3.26 14.52
N GLN A 154 12.61 3.74 15.51
CA GLN A 154 13.56 4.83 15.34
C GLN A 154 14.66 4.47 14.35
N ALA A 155 15.24 3.27 14.48
CA ALA A 155 16.29 2.79 13.58
C ALA A 155 15.78 2.67 12.14
N ASN A 156 14.57 2.14 11.93
CA ASN A 156 13.97 1.99 10.60
C ASN A 156 13.67 3.34 9.95
N VAL A 157 13.12 4.30 10.70
CA VAL A 157 12.89 5.67 10.20
C VAL A 157 14.21 6.35 9.84
N ALA A 158 15.26 6.17 10.64
CA ALA A 158 16.58 6.70 10.38
C ALA A 158 17.23 6.03 9.15
N LEU A 159 17.13 4.70 9.01
CA LEU A 159 17.63 3.95 7.87
C LEU A 159 16.99 4.40 6.55
N LEU A 160 15.70 4.69 6.57
CA LEU A 160 14.95 5.20 5.40
C LEU A 160 15.26 6.69 5.09
N GLY A 161 16.01 7.38 5.93
CA GLY A 161 16.31 8.80 5.77
C GLY A 161 15.08 9.72 5.88
N ILE A 162 14.00 9.26 6.54
CA ILE A 162 12.72 9.96 6.66
C ILE A 162 12.87 11.20 7.52
N LYS A 163 12.47 12.35 7.00
CA LYS A 163 12.52 13.65 7.68
C LYS A 163 11.14 14.20 8.03
N SER A 164 10.11 13.75 7.34
CA SER A 164 8.74 14.21 7.54
C SER A 164 7.72 13.06 7.44
N ALA A 165 6.54 13.27 8.00
CA ALA A 165 5.42 12.32 7.82
C ALA A 165 5.05 12.15 6.33
N ASN A 166 5.20 13.20 5.53
CA ASN A 166 4.96 13.14 4.09
C ASN A 166 5.98 12.24 3.38
N ASP A 167 7.25 12.26 3.78
CA ASP A 167 8.27 11.38 3.20
C ASP A 167 7.94 9.91 3.50
N LEU A 168 7.58 9.61 4.76
CA LEU A 168 7.14 8.26 5.14
C LEU A 168 5.93 7.81 4.33
N ALA A 169 4.91 8.68 4.19
CA ALA A 169 3.71 8.40 3.42
C ALA A 169 4.03 8.07 1.94
N LYS A 170 4.92 8.85 1.32
CA LYS A 170 5.36 8.61 -0.07
C LYS A 170 6.15 7.29 -0.22
N VAL A 171 7.07 7.00 0.71
CA VAL A 171 7.82 5.73 0.69
C VAL A 171 6.88 4.54 0.81
N MET A 172 5.90 4.59 1.70
CA MET A 172 4.92 3.53 1.87
C MET A 172 4.05 3.35 0.62
N ALA A 173 3.57 4.44 0.02
CA ALA A 173 2.78 4.39 -1.21
C ALA A 173 3.61 3.85 -2.39
N ALA A 174 4.88 4.28 -2.53
CA ALA A 174 5.80 3.78 -3.56
C ALA A 174 6.06 2.28 -3.41
N ALA A 175 6.30 1.81 -2.19
CA ALA A 175 6.47 0.39 -1.91
C ALA A 175 5.20 -0.41 -2.24
N GLY A 176 4.01 0.12 -1.94
CA GLY A 176 2.73 -0.48 -2.30
C GLY A 176 2.56 -0.61 -3.81
N MET A 177 2.90 0.44 -4.57
CA MET A 177 2.83 0.44 -6.03
C MET A 177 3.84 -0.54 -6.65
N ALA A 178 5.08 -0.57 -6.16
CA ALA A 178 6.10 -1.52 -6.61
C ALA A 178 5.70 -2.98 -6.35
N GLN A 179 5.15 -3.26 -5.16
CA GLN A 179 4.60 -4.59 -4.83
C GLN A 179 3.46 -4.98 -5.77
N ASN A 180 2.60 -4.03 -6.13
CA ASN A 180 1.50 -4.26 -7.06
C ASN A 180 2.02 -4.57 -8.47
N LEU A 181 2.98 -3.79 -8.99
CA LEU A 181 3.59 -4.05 -10.29
C LEU A 181 4.21 -5.46 -10.34
N GLY A 182 4.96 -5.84 -9.31
CA GLY A 182 5.55 -7.18 -9.22
C GLY A 182 4.49 -8.28 -9.27
N ALA A 183 3.37 -8.10 -8.57
CA ALA A 183 2.26 -9.05 -8.59
C ALA A 183 1.56 -9.12 -9.96
N LEU A 184 1.27 -7.97 -10.59
CA LEU A 184 0.66 -7.90 -11.91
C LEU A 184 1.55 -8.55 -12.97
N ARG A 185 2.86 -8.24 -12.94
CA ARG A 185 3.86 -8.85 -13.83
C ARG A 185 3.92 -10.37 -13.67
N ALA A 186 3.94 -10.87 -12.43
CA ALA A 186 3.95 -12.30 -12.17
C ALA A 186 2.67 -12.98 -12.69
N LEU A 187 1.50 -12.36 -12.52
CA LEU A 187 0.22 -12.86 -13.05
C LEU A 187 0.22 -12.89 -14.59
N ALA A 188 0.79 -11.86 -15.23
CA ALA A 188 0.84 -11.72 -16.67
C ALA A 188 1.87 -12.66 -17.36
N THR A 189 2.83 -13.22 -16.62
CA THR A 189 3.95 -14.01 -17.15
C THR A 189 3.95 -15.45 -16.62
N VAL A 190 4.72 -15.69 -15.56
CA VAL A 190 4.98 -17.04 -15.03
C VAL A 190 3.89 -17.56 -14.07
N GLY A 191 3.00 -16.69 -13.63
CA GLY A 191 2.01 -17.00 -12.61
C GLY A 191 2.60 -16.92 -11.18
N ILE A 192 1.71 -16.62 -10.20
CA ILE A 192 2.12 -16.44 -8.79
C ILE A 192 2.62 -17.75 -8.16
N GLN A 193 2.08 -18.89 -8.56
CA GLN A 193 2.43 -20.19 -7.99
C GLN A 193 3.91 -20.55 -8.16
N ALA A 194 4.52 -20.24 -9.31
CA ALA A 194 5.92 -20.51 -9.56
C ALA A 194 6.87 -19.84 -8.55
N GLY A 195 6.57 -18.59 -8.16
CA GLY A 195 7.31 -17.88 -7.11
C GLY A 195 7.08 -18.45 -5.72
N HIS A 196 5.84 -18.80 -5.39
CA HIS A 196 5.49 -19.38 -4.08
C HIS A 196 6.07 -20.78 -3.88
N MET A 197 6.11 -21.61 -4.91
CA MET A 197 6.69 -22.95 -4.82
C MET A 197 8.16 -22.95 -4.45
N LYS A 198 8.96 -21.98 -4.90
CA LYS A 198 10.36 -21.85 -4.50
C LYS A 198 10.52 -21.57 -2.99
N LEU A 199 9.61 -20.80 -2.41
CA LEU A 199 9.60 -20.52 -0.95
C LEU A 199 9.11 -21.75 -0.17
N HIS A 200 8.08 -22.45 -0.68
CA HIS A 200 7.59 -23.69 -0.08
C HIS A 200 8.65 -24.80 -0.09
N LEU A 201 9.44 -24.89 -1.15
CA LEU A 201 10.52 -25.89 -1.24
C LEU A 201 11.51 -25.72 -0.09
N LYS A 202 11.94 -24.48 0.22
CA LYS A 202 12.82 -24.22 1.37
C LYS A 202 12.19 -24.66 2.70
N ASN A 203 10.90 -24.35 2.90
CA ASN A 203 10.18 -24.78 4.09
C ASN A 203 10.04 -26.31 4.18
N MET A 204 9.80 -26.98 3.06
CA MET A 204 9.73 -28.45 2.98
C MET A 204 11.07 -29.09 3.29
N ILE A 205 12.17 -28.57 2.73
CA ILE A 205 13.55 -29.02 3.01
C ILE A 205 13.86 -28.86 4.50
N SER A 206 13.58 -27.69 5.07
CA SER A 206 13.77 -27.43 6.50
C SER A 206 12.91 -28.36 7.38
N SER A 207 11.66 -28.61 7.01
CA SER A 207 10.75 -29.51 7.73
C SER A 207 11.15 -30.98 7.62
N ALA A 208 11.82 -31.36 6.54
CA ALA A 208 12.38 -32.68 6.34
C ALA A 208 13.71 -32.92 7.12
N GLY A 209 14.21 -31.88 7.81
CA GLY A 209 15.43 -31.98 8.62
C GLY A 209 16.74 -31.94 7.83
N ALA A 210 16.69 -31.57 6.53
CA ALA A 210 17.90 -31.38 5.72
C ALA A 210 18.76 -30.25 6.28
N LYS A 211 20.09 -30.47 6.30
CA LYS A 211 21.08 -29.48 6.74
C LYS A 211 21.72 -28.81 5.53
N ASP A 212 22.35 -27.64 5.76
CA ASP A 212 22.95 -26.80 4.68
C ASP A 212 24.03 -27.50 3.82
N GLU A 213 24.40 -28.75 4.13
CA GLU A 213 25.39 -29.54 3.37
C GLU A 213 24.74 -30.67 2.52
N GLU A 214 23.42 -30.78 2.49
CA GLU A 214 22.62 -31.73 1.71
C GLU A 214 21.73 -31.03 0.66
#